data_d5d2a11fece6f2a8378b6941b5ff7890
#
_entry.id   d5d2a11fece6f2a8378b6941b5ff7890
#
_cell.length_a   1.000
_cell.length_b   1.000
_cell.length_c   1.000
_cell.angle_alpha   90.00
_cell.angle_beta   90.00
_cell.angle_gamma   90.00
#
_symmetry.space_group_name_H-M   'P 1'
#
loop_
_entity.id
_entity.type
_entity.pdbx_description
1 polymer ?
#
loop_
_entity_poly.entity_id
_entity_poly.type
_entity_poly.pdbx_seq_one_letter_code
_entity_poly.pdbx_strand_id
1 'polypeptide(L)'
;MVTAVGTLGKVYVVHDNEVFYYKDGSVLCLGNTFNLNSNFLKLAIESPFFIAQYQNESQGTTVATLTMVRMNEYLLPIPPIAEQQRMVSMIEDIMPSINRYEKSQEALDKLNAEIFEKLKKSVLQEAIQGKLVPQDPNDEPASVLLERIHEEKQRLLKEGKL
;
A
#
# COMPACT_ATOMS: atom_id res chain seq x y z
N MET A 1 3.66 -24.69 4.39
CA MET A 1 2.30 -24.49 4.93
C MET A 1 1.58 -23.46 4.06
N VAL A 2 0.29 -23.64 3.82
CA VAL A 2 -0.54 -22.76 2.98
C VAL A 2 -1.78 -22.34 3.76
N THR A 3 -2.13 -21.07 3.76
CA THR A 3 -3.36 -20.58 4.40
C THR A 3 -4.60 -21.01 3.62
N ALA A 4 -5.56 -21.60 4.33
CA ALA A 4 -6.75 -22.27 3.77
C ALA A 4 -8.05 -21.48 4.00
N VAL A 5 -8.06 -20.50 4.90
CA VAL A 5 -9.24 -19.68 5.26
C VAL A 5 -8.83 -18.23 5.44
N GLY A 6 -9.66 -17.30 5.01
CA GLY A 6 -9.41 -15.86 5.08
C GLY A 6 -8.49 -15.39 3.95
N THR A 7 -7.24 -15.12 4.24
CA THR A 7 -6.24 -14.80 3.20
C THR A 7 -5.74 -16.10 2.58
N LEU A 8 -6.40 -16.56 1.52
CA LEU A 8 -6.07 -17.83 0.86
C LEU A 8 -4.72 -17.79 0.15
N GLY A 9 -4.05 -18.95 0.12
CA GLY A 9 -2.90 -19.20 -0.74
C GLY A 9 -1.59 -18.53 -0.30
N LYS A 10 -1.53 -17.91 0.89
CA LYS A 10 -0.25 -17.45 1.46
C LYS A 10 0.58 -18.64 1.90
N VAL A 11 1.84 -18.68 1.47
CA VAL A 11 2.74 -19.80 1.70
C VAL A 11 3.83 -19.44 2.70
N TYR A 12 4.00 -20.29 3.71
CA TYR A 12 5.13 -20.26 4.63
C TYR A 12 5.98 -21.52 4.47
N VAL A 13 7.26 -21.33 4.19
CA VAL A 13 8.23 -22.43 4.12
C VAL A 13 8.75 -22.70 5.53
N VAL A 14 8.54 -23.92 6.04
CA VAL A 14 9.03 -24.34 7.35
C VAL A 14 10.49 -24.77 7.24
N HIS A 15 11.33 -24.27 8.14
CA HIS A 15 12.73 -24.67 8.27
C HIS A 15 12.87 -25.75 9.34
N ASP A 16 13.81 -26.70 9.16
CA ASP A 16 13.92 -27.94 9.91
C ASP A 16 14.06 -27.81 11.44
N ASN A 17 14.46 -26.64 11.93
CA ASN A 17 14.69 -26.39 13.36
C ASN A 17 13.58 -25.55 14.02
N GLU A 18 12.48 -25.28 13.32
CA GLU A 18 11.40 -24.46 13.87
C GLU A 18 10.38 -25.31 14.63
N VAL A 19 10.13 -24.95 15.88
CA VAL A 19 9.02 -25.49 16.66
C VAL A 19 7.85 -24.52 16.55
N PHE A 20 6.74 -24.98 15.99
CA PHE A 20 5.55 -24.15 15.79
C PHE A 20 4.27 -24.93 16.01
N TYR A 21 3.22 -24.19 16.33
CA TYR A 21 1.85 -24.71 16.37
C TYR A 21 1.02 -24.03 15.29
N TYR A 22 0.16 -24.76 14.63
CA TYR A 22 -0.78 -24.20 13.67
C TYR A 22 -2.21 -24.69 13.94
N LYS A 23 -3.18 -23.89 13.56
CA LYS A 23 -4.60 -24.24 13.74
C LYS A 23 -5.04 -25.11 12.57
N ASP A 24 -5.42 -26.35 12.87
CA ASP A 24 -6.01 -27.26 11.90
C ASP A 24 -7.29 -26.67 11.27
N GLY A 25 -7.50 -26.96 9.99
CA GLY A 25 -8.62 -26.43 9.20
C GLY A 25 -8.44 -24.99 8.69
N SER A 26 -7.43 -24.24 9.19
CA SER A 26 -7.11 -22.89 8.69
C SER A 26 -5.81 -22.84 7.90
N VAL A 27 -4.97 -23.87 8.05
CA VAL A 27 -3.67 -24.00 7.40
C VAL A 27 -3.52 -25.43 6.88
N LEU A 28 -3.11 -25.57 5.63
CA LEU A 28 -2.76 -26.85 5.01
C LEU A 28 -1.25 -27.06 5.08
N CYS A 29 -0.83 -28.25 5.51
CA CYS A 29 0.57 -28.68 5.47
C CYS A 29 0.83 -29.52 4.22
N LEU A 30 1.76 -29.09 3.38
CA LEU A 30 2.21 -29.82 2.20
C LEU A 30 3.57 -30.45 2.51
N GLY A 31 3.65 -31.76 2.44
CA GLY A 31 4.90 -32.51 2.58
C GLY A 31 5.69 -32.48 1.26
N ASN A 32 6.96 -32.07 1.31
CA ASN A 32 7.85 -32.05 0.16
C ASN A 32 8.60 -33.38 0.01
N THR A 33 7.88 -34.44 -0.30
CA THR A 33 8.45 -35.82 -0.42
C THR A 33 9.33 -35.99 -1.66
N PHE A 34 9.18 -35.13 -2.66
CA PHE A 34 9.94 -35.18 -3.92
C PHE A 34 11.20 -34.32 -3.93
N ASN A 35 11.57 -33.73 -2.78
CA ASN A 35 12.72 -32.84 -2.65
C ASN A 35 12.77 -31.70 -3.67
N LEU A 36 11.61 -31.14 -4.00
CA LEU A 36 11.51 -29.95 -4.83
C LEU A 36 12.08 -28.75 -4.06
N ASN A 37 12.47 -27.70 -4.79
CA ASN A 37 12.88 -26.48 -4.14
C ASN A 37 11.68 -25.82 -3.43
N SER A 38 11.71 -25.68 -2.11
CA SER A 38 10.58 -25.18 -1.32
C SER A 38 10.26 -23.72 -1.61
N ASN A 39 11.25 -22.89 -1.94
CA ASN A 39 11.03 -21.50 -2.38
C ASN A 39 10.38 -21.44 -3.76
N PHE A 40 10.77 -22.36 -4.67
CA PHE A 40 10.07 -22.49 -5.95
C PHE A 40 8.60 -22.89 -5.75
N LEU A 41 8.32 -23.89 -4.90
CA LEU A 41 6.94 -24.28 -4.57
C LEU A 41 6.13 -23.12 -4.01
N LYS A 42 6.72 -22.32 -3.12
CA LYS A 42 6.10 -21.11 -2.61
C LYS A 42 5.73 -20.16 -3.75
N LEU A 43 6.67 -19.81 -4.62
CA LEU A 43 6.44 -18.92 -5.75
C LEU A 43 5.37 -19.45 -6.72
N ALA A 44 5.40 -20.76 -6.97
CA ALA A 44 4.44 -21.39 -7.87
C ALA A 44 3.01 -21.39 -7.30
N ILE A 45 2.84 -21.64 -6.00
CA ILE A 45 1.54 -21.62 -5.32
C ILE A 45 1.01 -20.17 -5.18
N GLU A 46 1.88 -19.22 -4.95
CA GLU A 46 1.53 -17.78 -4.90
C GLU A 46 1.38 -17.15 -6.30
N SER A 47 1.61 -17.89 -7.37
CA SER A 47 1.49 -17.38 -8.74
C SER A 47 0.04 -17.13 -9.16
N PRO A 48 -0.21 -16.17 -10.08
CA PRO A 48 -1.54 -15.95 -10.65
C PRO A 48 -2.13 -17.21 -11.31
N PHE A 49 -1.30 -18.05 -11.93
CA PHE A 49 -1.71 -19.31 -12.53
C PHE A 49 -2.36 -20.26 -11.49
N PHE A 50 -1.76 -20.43 -10.33
CA PHE A 50 -2.29 -21.28 -9.28
C PHE A 50 -3.51 -20.64 -8.59
N ILE A 51 -3.44 -19.33 -8.32
CA ILE A 51 -4.53 -18.54 -7.72
C ILE A 51 -5.80 -18.62 -8.56
N ALA A 52 -5.70 -18.54 -9.88
CA ALA A 52 -6.86 -18.62 -10.78
C ALA A 52 -7.63 -19.93 -10.66
N GLN A 53 -6.97 -21.04 -10.32
CA GLN A 53 -7.63 -22.33 -10.21
C GLN A 53 -8.63 -22.36 -9.04
N TYR A 54 -8.26 -21.87 -7.85
CA TYR A 54 -9.17 -21.87 -6.71
C TYR A 54 -10.14 -20.68 -6.71
N GLN A 55 -9.80 -19.57 -7.35
CA GLN A 55 -10.72 -18.43 -7.47
C GLN A 55 -11.91 -18.75 -8.37
N ASN A 56 -11.71 -19.46 -9.47
CA ASN A 56 -12.78 -19.87 -10.37
C ASN A 56 -13.80 -20.79 -9.67
N GLU A 57 -13.38 -21.60 -8.71
CA GLU A 57 -14.25 -22.49 -7.97
C GLU A 57 -14.98 -21.82 -6.80
N SER A 58 -14.51 -20.69 -6.33
CA SER A 58 -15.05 -19.97 -5.19
C SER A 58 -16.21 -19.03 -5.55
N GLN A 59 -16.62 -18.96 -6.82
CA GLN A 59 -17.74 -18.12 -7.26
C GLN A 59 -19.06 -18.62 -6.62
N GLY A 60 -19.64 -17.80 -5.76
CA GLY A 60 -20.93 -18.06 -5.12
C GLY A 60 -20.87 -18.52 -3.66
N THR A 61 -19.71 -18.61 -3.04
CA THR A 61 -19.55 -18.92 -1.60
C THR A 61 -19.19 -17.66 -0.80
N THR A 62 -19.84 -17.49 0.36
CA THR A 62 -19.62 -16.32 1.25
C THR A 62 -18.20 -16.27 1.81
N VAL A 63 -17.52 -17.41 1.93
CA VAL A 63 -16.12 -17.53 2.38
C VAL A 63 -15.43 -18.56 1.49
N ALA A 64 -14.45 -18.09 0.73
CA ALA A 64 -13.59 -18.97 -0.03
C ALA A 64 -12.73 -19.83 0.92
N THR A 65 -12.72 -21.15 0.73
CA THR A 65 -11.95 -22.09 1.55
C THR A 65 -11.15 -23.01 0.65
N LEU A 66 -9.87 -23.13 0.92
CA LEU A 66 -8.98 -24.09 0.27
C LEU A 66 -9.00 -25.41 1.05
N THR A 67 -9.41 -26.50 0.42
CA THR A 67 -9.45 -27.82 1.06
C THR A 67 -8.35 -28.72 0.50
N MET A 68 -7.93 -29.75 1.30
CA MET A 68 -6.95 -30.73 0.85
C MET A 68 -7.40 -31.47 -0.42
N VAL A 69 -8.71 -31.78 -0.52
CA VAL A 69 -9.26 -32.47 -1.69
C VAL A 69 -9.04 -31.63 -2.95
N ARG A 70 -9.43 -30.37 -2.91
CA ARG A 70 -9.24 -29.43 -4.02
C ARG A 70 -7.77 -29.17 -4.33
N MET A 71 -6.95 -29.02 -3.28
CA MET A 71 -5.51 -28.79 -3.43
C MET A 71 -4.81 -29.91 -4.21
N ASN A 72 -5.26 -31.14 -4.06
CA ASN A 72 -4.74 -32.29 -4.80
C ASN A 72 -5.17 -32.33 -6.27
N GLU A 73 -6.16 -31.55 -6.67
CA GLU A 73 -6.66 -31.50 -8.06
C GLU A 73 -6.01 -30.37 -8.85
N TYR A 74 -5.37 -29.41 -8.17
CA TYR A 74 -4.74 -28.27 -8.84
C TYR A 74 -3.44 -28.65 -9.53
N LEU A 75 -3.26 -28.08 -10.71
CA LEU A 75 -2.09 -28.30 -11.52
C LEU A 75 -0.97 -27.35 -11.14
N LEU A 76 0.24 -27.88 -11.01
CA LEU A 76 1.45 -27.11 -10.76
C LEU A 76 2.51 -27.47 -11.78
N PRO A 77 3.10 -26.53 -12.52
CA PRO A 77 4.21 -26.80 -13.41
C PRO A 77 5.46 -27.12 -12.59
N ILE A 78 6.13 -28.24 -12.89
CA ILE A 78 7.32 -28.70 -12.15
C ILE A 78 8.48 -28.82 -13.12
N PRO A 79 9.29 -27.76 -13.32
CA PRO A 79 10.52 -27.84 -14.10
C PRO A 79 11.62 -28.66 -13.40
N PRO A 80 12.70 -29.02 -14.08
CA PRO A 80 13.85 -29.69 -13.45
C PRO A 80 14.43 -28.88 -12.28
N ILE A 81 14.97 -29.55 -11.27
CA ILE A 81 15.49 -28.96 -10.02
C ILE A 81 16.46 -27.80 -10.27
N ALA A 82 17.38 -27.96 -11.22
CA ALA A 82 18.35 -26.90 -11.56
C ALA A 82 17.66 -25.63 -12.11
N GLU A 83 16.55 -25.82 -12.80
CA GLU A 83 15.75 -24.69 -13.32
C GLU A 83 14.96 -24.03 -12.20
N GLN A 84 14.36 -24.79 -11.27
CA GLN A 84 13.72 -24.25 -10.07
C GLN A 84 14.68 -23.34 -9.30
N GLN A 85 15.93 -23.78 -9.10
CA GLN A 85 16.95 -22.97 -8.41
C GLN A 85 17.27 -21.67 -9.15
N ARG A 86 17.45 -21.74 -10.47
CA ARG A 86 17.71 -20.52 -11.28
C ARG A 86 16.54 -19.54 -11.23
N MET A 87 15.31 -20.03 -11.29
CA MET A 87 14.10 -19.19 -11.18
C MET A 87 14.03 -18.49 -9.82
N VAL A 88 14.26 -19.22 -8.74
CA VAL A 88 14.25 -18.66 -7.37
C VAL A 88 15.32 -17.59 -7.24
N SER A 89 16.58 -17.89 -7.61
CA SER A 89 17.67 -16.94 -7.51
C SER A 89 17.38 -15.65 -8.31
N MET A 90 16.88 -15.79 -9.54
CA MET A 90 16.58 -14.64 -10.39
C MET A 90 15.47 -13.76 -9.78
N ILE A 91 14.44 -14.37 -9.20
CA ILE A 91 13.36 -13.63 -8.55
C ILE A 91 13.87 -12.92 -7.29
N GLU A 92 14.66 -13.61 -6.46
CA GLU A 92 15.28 -13.03 -5.26
C GLU A 92 16.18 -11.83 -5.59
N ASP A 93 16.93 -11.88 -6.69
CA ASP A 93 17.78 -10.78 -7.16
C ASP A 93 16.99 -9.56 -7.65
N ILE A 94 15.84 -9.77 -8.25
CA ILE A 94 15.00 -8.69 -8.80
C ILE A 94 14.10 -8.04 -7.72
N MET A 95 13.61 -8.81 -6.75
CA MET A 95 12.66 -8.34 -5.73
C MET A 95 13.06 -7.04 -5.01
N PRO A 96 14.34 -6.83 -4.60
CA PRO A 96 14.74 -5.57 -3.99
C PRO A 96 14.53 -4.35 -4.89
N SER A 97 14.70 -4.53 -6.22
CA SER A 97 14.48 -3.46 -7.20
C SER A 97 13.00 -3.16 -7.40
N ILE A 98 12.16 -4.20 -7.43
CA ILE A 98 10.70 -4.07 -7.50
C ILE A 98 10.18 -3.33 -6.26
N ASN A 99 10.59 -3.72 -5.06
CA ASN A 99 10.18 -3.08 -3.80
C ASN A 99 10.61 -1.61 -3.73
N ARG A 100 11.77 -1.26 -4.29
CA ARG A 100 12.22 0.14 -4.38
C ARG A 100 11.38 0.94 -5.36
N TYR A 101 11.03 0.35 -6.50
CA TYR A 101 10.15 0.97 -7.48
C TYR A 101 8.76 1.23 -6.89
N GLU A 102 8.16 0.24 -6.23
CA GLU A 102 6.87 0.36 -5.57
C GLU A 102 6.83 1.54 -4.59
N LYS A 103 7.80 1.64 -3.68
CA LYS A 103 7.91 2.76 -2.73
C LYS A 103 8.03 4.13 -3.43
N SER A 104 8.77 4.19 -4.54
CA SER A 104 8.93 5.43 -5.31
C SER A 104 7.63 5.80 -6.03
N GLN A 105 6.91 4.81 -6.55
CA GLN A 105 5.62 5.00 -7.20
C GLN A 105 4.56 5.48 -6.21
N GLU A 106 4.46 4.85 -5.04
CA GLU A 106 3.54 5.28 -3.97
C GLU A 106 3.80 6.72 -3.53
N ALA A 107 5.07 7.11 -3.39
CA ALA A 107 5.44 8.48 -3.04
C ALA A 107 5.04 9.49 -4.13
N LEU A 108 5.21 9.11 -5.41
CA LEU A 108 4.78 9.92 -6.56
C LEU A 108 3.26 10.07 -6.61
N ASP A 109 2.53 8.98 -6.43
CA ASP A 109 1.06 8.98 -6.45
C ASP A 109 0.49 9.85 -5.33
N LYS A 110 1.07 9.76 -4.14
CA LYS A 110 0.72 10.63 -3.01
C LYS A 110 1.00 12.10 -3.32
N LEU A 111 2.16 12.41 -3.90
CA LEU A 111 2.50 13.78 -4.29
C LEU A 111 1.51 14.33 -5.32
N ASN A 112 1.17 13.54 -6.35
CA ASN A 112 0.22 13.92 -7.39
C ASN A 112 -1.19 14.15 -6.83
N ALA A 113 -1.63 13.34 -5.87
CA ALA A 113 -2.92 13.51 -5.22
C ALA A 113 -3.01 14.79 -4.37
N GLU A 114 -1.90 15.19 -3.75
CA GLU A 114 -1.85 16.33 -2.82
C GLU A 114 -1.42 17.66 -3.48
N ILE A 115 -0.92 17.64 -4.72
CA ILE A 115 -0.22 18.78 -5.33
C ILE A 115 -1.12 20.03 -5.43
N PHE A 116 -2.38 19.88 -5.82
CA PHE A 116 -3.30 21.02 -5.98
C PHE A 116 -3.61 21.68 -4.63
N GLU A 117 -3.84 20.89 -3.59
CA GLU A 117 -4.11 21.42 -2.26
C GLU A 117 -2.88 22.09 -1.65
N LYS A 118 -1.70 21.51 -1.84
CA LYS A 118 -0.43 22.10 -1.38
C LYS A 118 -0.12 23.38 -2.13
N LEU A 119 -0.33 23.40 -3.44
CA LEU A 119 -0.12 24.61 -4.26
C LEU A 119 -1.06 25.73 -3.81
N LYS A 120 -2.34 25.45 -3.64
CA LYS A 120 -3.32 26.43 -3.16
C LYS A 120 -2.91 27.00 -1.80
N LYS A 121 -2.51 26.17 -0.85
CA LYS A 121 -2.03 26.63 0.46
C LYS A 121 -0.77 27.48 0.35
N SER A 122 0.17 27.11 -0.50
CA SER A 122 1.41 27.86 -0.74
C SER A 122 1.10 29.24 -1.33
N VAL A 123 0.25 29.30 -2.36
CA VAL A 123 -0.17 30.59 -2.98
C VAL A 123 -0.86 31.49 -1.96
N LEU A 124 -1.77 30.94 -1.14
CA LEU A 124 -2.42 31.70 -0.09
C LEU A 124 -1.43 32.22 0.97
N GLN A 125 -0.45 31.40 1.33
CA GLN A 125 0.61 31.79 2.28
C GLN A 125 1.45 32.95 1.73
N GLU A 126 1.86 32.92 0.48
CA GLU A 126 2.61 33.99 -0.18
C GLU A 126 1.75 35.26 -0.32
N ALA A 127 0.44 35.10 -0.59
CA ALA A 127 -0.49 36.24 -0.64
C ALA A 127 -0.62 36.95 0.71
N ILE A 128 -0.82 36.18 1.80
CA ILE A 128 -0.94 36.73 3.16
C ILE A 128 0.36 37.40 3.62
N GLN A 129 1.51 36.91 3.18
CA GLN A 129 2.80 37.54 3.45
C GLN A 129 3.10 38.79 2.59
N GLY A 130 2.21 39.17 1.67
CA GLY A 130 2.39 40.30 0.79
C GLY A 130 3.46 40.08 -0.28
N LYS A 131 3.83 38.86 -0.58
CA LYS A 131 4.88 38.51 -1.56
C LYS A 131 4.34 38.24 -2.96
N LEU A 132 3.02 38.04 -3.10
CA LEU A 132 2.40 37.64 -4.34
C LEU A 132 2.28 38.83 -5.30
N VAL A 133 2.06 40.06 -4.77
CA VAL A 133 1.93 41.30 -5.53
C VAL A 133 2.91 42.31 -4.98
N PRO A 134 3.66 43.04 -5.84
CA PRO A 134 4.51 44.13 -5.38
C PRO A 134 3.67 45.16 -4.64
N GLN A 135 4.14 45.64 -3.51
CA GLN A 135 3.48 46.72 -2.76
C GLN A 135 3.64 48.05 -3.53
N ASP A 136 2.55 48.76 -3.66
CA ASP A 136 2.59 50.12 -4.22
C ASP A 136 3.00 51.11 -3.13
N PRO A 137 4.08 51.91 -3.33
CA PRO A 137 4.51 52.93 -2.36
C PRO A 137 3.46 54.02 -2.12
N ASN A 138 2.49 54.15 -3.00
CA ASN A 138 1.40 55.14 -2.88
C ASN A 138 0.20 54.64 -2.10
N ASP A 139 0.19 53.35 -1.76
CA ASP A 139 -0.90 52.79 -0.96
C ASP A 139 -0.86 53.31 0.49
N GLU A 140 -2.04 53.42 1.07
CA GLU A 140 -2.20 53.82 2.48
C GLU A 140 -1.44 52.86 3.42
N PRO A 141 -0.56 53.38 4.31
CA PRO A 141 0.14 52.55 5.28
C PRO A 141 -0.83 51.81 6.19
N ALA A 142 -0.52 50.55 6.55
CA ALA A 142 -1.37 49.72 7.42
C ALA A 142 -1.65 50.35 8.80
N SER A 143 -0.75 51.19 9.32
CA SER A 143 -0.93 51.93 10.56
C SER A 143 -2.13 52.90 10.50
N VAL A 144 -2.30 53.62 9.41
CA VAL A 144 -3.43 54.56 9.21
C VAL A 144 -4.76 53.80 9.13
N LEU A 145 -4.77 52.67 8.43
CA LEU A 145 -5.95 51.81 8.37
C LEU A 145 -6.33 51.25 9.76
N LEU A 146 -5.34 50.82 10.54
CA LEU A 146 -5.57 50.32 11.89
C LEU A 146 -6.09 51.39 12.85
N GLU A 147 -5.59 52.60 12.79
CA GLU A 147 -6.09 53.75 13.55
C GLU A 147 -7.56 54.02 13.24
N ARG A 148 -7.92 54.10 11.95
CA ARG A 148 -9.30 54.30 11.51
C ARG A 148 -10.25 53.19 11.97
N ILE A 149 -9.80 51.93 11.89
CA ILE A 149 -10.58 50.79 12.44
C ILE A 149 -10.76 50.90 13.96
N HIS A 150 -9.72 51.35 14.68
CA HIS A 150 -9.80 51.56 16.11
C HIS A 150 -10.78 52.65 16.50
N GLU A 151 -10.74 53.78 15.83
CA GLU A 151 -11.68 54.88 16.03
C GLU A 151 -13.13 54.47 15.76
N GLU A 152 -13.35 53.78 14.66
CA GLU A 152 -14.68 53.29 14.30
C GLU A 152 -15.23 52.29 15.31
N LYS A 153 -14.39 51.38 15.77
CA LYS A 153 -14.74 50.45 16.86
C LYS A 153 -15.13 51.17 18.16
N GLN A 154 -14.38 52.23 18.53
CA GLN A 154 -14.70 53.02 19.69
C GLN A 154 -16.02 53.79 19.53
N ARG A 155 -16.30 54.29 18.31
CA ARG A 155 -17.57 54.96 18.02
C ARG A 155 -18.75 54.02 18.13
N LEU A 156 -18.64 52.82 17.56
CA LEU A 156 -19.70 51.79 17.65
C LEU A 156 -19.97 51.32 19.07
N LEU A 157 -18.91 51.19 19.88
CA LEU A 157 -19.05 50.90 21.32
C LEU A 157 -19.81 51.99 22.11
N LYS A 158 -19.52 53.26 21.82
CA LYS A 158 -20.23 54.40 22.44
C LYS A 158 -21.70 54.51 22.00
N GLU A 159 -21.99 54.08 20.77
CA GLU A 159 -23.36 54.02 20.22
C GLU A 159 -24.16 52.77 20.68
N GLY A 160 -23.57 51.88 21.44
CA GLY A 160 -24.22 50.65 21.90
C GLY A 160 -24.57 49.68 20.76
N LYS A 161 -23.80 49.74 19.68
CA LYS A 161 -23.99 48.86 18.50
C LYS A 161 -23.00 47.70 18.40
N LEU A 162 -22.15 47.55 19.39
CA LEU A 162 -21.19 46.45 19.53
C LEU A 162 -21.21 45.93 20.95
#